data_bd41eb67846a1af6e4486c8eff3668a4
#
_entry.id   bd41eb67846a1af6e4486c8eff3668a4
#
_cell.length_a   1.000
_cell.length_b   1.000
_cell.length_c   1.000
_cell.angle_alpha   90.00
_cell.angle_beta   90.00
_cell.angle_gamma   90.00
#
_symmetry.space_group_name_H-M   'P 1'
#
loop_
_entity.id
_entity.type
_entity.pdbx_description
1 polymer ?
#
loop_
_entity_poly.entity_id
_entity_poly.type
_entity_poly.pdbx_seq_one_letter_code
_entity_poly.pdbx_strand_id
1 'polypeptide(L)'
;MDFSGVRARDGYRPNPARVRKFIEIVQDLWLDRSPPLQILDLGCGSGYFIYISRLFGHDGMGLDADVEPLYRETLPILNVPRVVSRIQAQVPLPDLDRKFDLVAATRVCFHFKGWPQHLPGDEWREADWEFFVNDIRTRFLNPNGRLFLQFNPRRDDSPFFTPALRDCFLNLGGRIVRSKALFAANPAEVPQFKQRTSRNSSRGC
;
A
#
# COMPACT_ATOMS: atom_id res chain seq x y z
N MET A 1 2.19 -19.53 -17.35
CA MET A 1 1.94 -18.20 -17.92
C MET A 1 3.21 -17.74 -18.60
N ASP A 2 3.15 -17.50 -19.89
CA ASP A 2 4.30 -17.02 -20.67
C ASP A 2 4.24 -15.49 -20.76
N PHE A 3 5.25 -14.81 -20.25
CA PHE A 3 5.42 -13.36 -20.30
C PHE A 3 6.54 -12.94 -21.28
N SER A 4 7.00 -13.85 -22.17
CA SER A 4 8.15 -13.63 -23.03
C SER A 4 7.99 -12.48 -24.04
N GLY A 5 6.76 -12.07 -24.34
CA GLY A 5 6.46 -10.96 -25.26
C GLY A 5 6.41 -9.55 -24.64
N VAL A 6 6.47 -9.44 -23.32
CA VAL A 6 6.29 -8.15 -22.61
C VAL A 6 7.65 -7.47 -22.45
N ARG A 7 7.86 -6.34 -23.13
CA ARG A 7 9.04 -5.47 -22.92
C ARG A 7 8.88 -4.68 -21.61
N ALA A 8 9.06 -5.35 -20.48
CA ALA A 8 9.04 -4.70 -19.18
C ALA A 8 10.44 -4.21 -18.77
N ARG A 9 10.52 -3.07 -18.12
CA ARG A 9 11.69 -2.73 -17.30
C ARG A 9 11.84 -3.84 -16.25
N ASP A 10 13.03 -4.41 -16.10
CA ASP A 10 13.28 -5.63 -15.29
C ASP A 10 12.73 -5.58 -13.86
N GLY A 11 12.53 -4.40 -13.28
CA GLY A 11 11.94 -4.21 -11.96
C GLY A 11 10.44 -4.54 -11.81
N TYR A 12 9.70 -4.72 -12.92
CA TYR A 12 8.24 -4.92 -12.90
C TYR A 12 7.80 -6.34 -13.26
N ARG A 13 8.71 -7.19 -13.70
CA ARG A 13 8.40 -8.59 -14.00
C ARG A 13 8.04 -9.38 -12.75
N PRO A 14 7.12 -10.37 -12.88
CA PRO A 14 6.88 -11.32 -11.81
C PRO A 14 8.18 -12.02 -11.44
N ASN A 15 8.58 -11.93 -10.18
CA ASN A 15 9.71 -12.69 -9.67
C ASN A 15 9.40 -13.21 -8.27
N PRO A 16 10.01 -14.34 -7.84
CA PRO A 16 9.74 -14.95 -6.55
C PRO A 16 9.98 -14.00 -5.35
N ALA A 17 10.95 -13.09 -5.47
CA ALA A 17 11.23 -12.12 -4.40
C ALA A 17 10.10 -11.10 -4.22
N ARG A 18 9.45 -10.69 -5.32
CA ARG A 18 8.29 -9.79 -5.27
C ARG A 18 7.08 -10.49 -4.66
N VAL A 19 6.77 -11.70 -5.10
CA VAL A 19 5.68 -12.51 -4.52
C VAL A 19 5.89 -12.71 -3.02
N ARG A 20 7.11 -13.07 -2.62
CA ARG A 20 7.46 -13.23 -1.19
C ARG A 20 7.17 -11.97 -0.38
N LYS A 21 7.50 -10.78 -0.90
CA LYS A 21 7.22 -9.51 -0.21
C LYS A 21 5.73 -9.27 0.01
N PHE A 22 4.88 -9.61 -0.96
CA PHE A 22 3.43 -9.48 -0.77
C PHE A 22 2.88 -10.51 0.22
N ILE A 23 3.38 -11.74 0.21
CA ILE A 23 3.04 -12.74 1.24
C ILE A 23 3.46 -12.24 2.64
N GLU A 24 4.62 -11.61 2.74
CA GLU A 24 5.06 -10.98 3.99
C GLU A 24 4.12 -9.87 4.46
N ILE A 25 3.60 -9.03 3.55
CA ILE A 25 2.62 -8.00 3.88
C ILE A 25 1.30 -8.63 4.35
N VAL A 26 0.82 -9.66 3.65
CA VAL A 26 -0.37 -10.42 4.05
C VAL A 26 -0.23 -10.94 5.49
N GLN A 27 0.92 -11.52 5.82
CA GLN A 27 1.20 -12.02 7.17
C GLN A 27 1.35 -10.90 8.22
N ASP A 28 2.03 -9.80 7.86
CA ASP A 28 2.22 -8.65 8.77
C ASP A 28 0.88 -7.99 9.14
N LEU A 29 -0.10 -8.05 8.23
CA LEU A 29 -1.46 -7.53 8.41
C LEU A 29 -2.44 -8.57 8.96
N TRP A 30 -1.98 -9.79 9.28
CA TRP A 30 -2.80 -10.92 9.74
C TRP A 30 -3.88 -11.37 8.75
N LEU A 31 -3.72 -11.07 7.47
CA LEU A 31 -4.67 -11.49 6.45
C LEU A 31 -4.69 -13.01 6.26
N ASP A 32 -3.58 -13.69 6.55
CA ASP A 32 -3.47 -15.15 6.52
C ASP A 32 -4.36 -15.87 7.57
N ARG A 33 -4.98 -15.12 8.49
CA ARG A 33 -5.78 -15.63 9.62
C ARG A 33 -7.06 -14.86 9.88
N SER A 34 -7.33 -13.81 9.13
CA SER A 34 -8.55 -13.02 9.26
C SER A 34 -9.70 -13.62 8.45
N PRO A 35 -10.94 -13.36 8.81
CA PRO A 35 -12.07 -13.67 7.94
C PRO A 35 -11.93 -12.93 6.60
N PRO A 36 -12.70 -13.30 5.57
CA PRO A 36 -12.70 -12.62 4.28
C PRO A 36 -12.89 -11.10 4.41
N LEU A 37 -12.04 -10.32 3.75
CA LEU A 37 -12.05 -8.86 3.76
C LEU A 37 -12.23 -8.32 2.34
N GLN A 38 -12.84 -7.14 2.23
CA GLN A 38 -12.84 -6.31 1.03
C GLN A 38 -11.65 -5.34 1.07
N ILE A 39 -10.79 -5.39 0.05
CA ILE A 39 -9.51 -4.67 0.03
C ILE A 39 -9.49 -3.67 -1.13
N LEU A 40 -9.07 -2.43 -0.85
CA LEU A 40 -8.67 -1.45 -1.87
C LEU A 40 -7.15 -1.29 -1.86
N ASP A 41 -6.50 -1.53 -3.00
CA ASP A 41 -5.04 -1.35 -3.18
C ASP A 41 -4.76 -0.05 -3.95
N LEU A 42 -4.24 0.95 -3.26
CA LEU A 42 -3.90 2.26 -3.81
C LEU A 42 -2.50 2.25 -4.42
N GLY A 43 -2.40 2.57 -5.71
CA GLY A 43 -1.18 2.37 -6.47
C GLY A 43 -0.91 0.89 -6.72
N CYS A 44 -1.95 0.17 -7.14
CA CYS A 44 -1.95 -1.29 -7.22
C CYS A 44 -0.94 -1.86 -8.23
N GLY A 45 -0.46 -1.05 -9.16
CA GLY A 45 0.46 -1.49 -10.21
C GLY A 45 -0.08 -2.69 -10.97
N SER A 46 0.66 -3.78 -10.97
CA SER A 46 0.26 -5.05 -11.62
C SER A 46 -0.80 -5.85 -10.86
N GLY A 47 -1.34 -5.38 -9.74
CA GLY A 47 -2.40 -6.05 -8.99
C GLY A 47 -1.96 -7.23 -8.12
N TYR A 48 -0.67 -7.45 -7.92
CA TYR A 48 -0.17 -8.62 -7.18
C TYR A 48 -0.65 -8.68 -5.73
N PHE A 49 -0.82 -7.55 -5.05
CA PHE A 49 -1.28 -7.56 -3.67
C PHE A 49 -2.71 -8.13 -3.57
N ILE A 50 -3.63 -7.65 -4.41
CA ILE A 50 -5.00 -8.18 -4.46
C ILE A 50 -5.00 -9.65 -4.89
N TYR A 51 -4.27 -10.01 -5.95
CA TYR A 51 -4.18 -11.41 -6.40
C TYR A 51 -3.70 -12.35 -5.29
N ILE A 52 -2.64 -11.99 -4.57
CA ILE A 52 -2.12 -12.81 -3.47
C ILE A 52 -3.10 -12.84 -2.30
N SER A 53 -3.74 -11.71 -1.97
CA SER A 53 -4.76 -11.66 -0.90
C SER A 53 -5.94 -12.59 -1.19
N ARG A 54 -6.33 -12.75 -2.46
CA ARG A 54 -7.37 -13.72 -2.87
C ARG A 54 -7.00 -15.16 -2.58
N LEU A 55 -5.72 -15.53 -2.64
CA LEU A 55 -5.27 -16.89 -2.27
C LEU A 55 -5.48 -17.18 -0.77
N PHE A 56 -5.71 -16.15 0.03
CA PHE A 56 -6.04 -16.24 1.46
C PHE A 56 -7.52 -15.97 1.74
N GLY A 57 -8.38 -15.95 0.72
CA GLY A 57 -9.83 -15.83 0.87
C GLY A 57 -10.38 -14.41 0.91
N HIS A 58 -9.55 -13.38 0.67
CA HIS A 58 -10.01 -11.98 0.55
C HIS A 58 -10.44 -11.66 -0.87
N ASP A 59 -11.08 -10.51 -1.06
CA ASP A 59 -11.33 -9.95 -2.38
C ASP A 59 -11.05 -8.44 -2.39
N GLY A 60 -11.02 -7.85 -3.57
CA GLY A 60 -10.76 -6.43 -3.66
C GLY A 60 -10.51 -5.93 -5.08
N MET A 61 -10.15 -4.66 -5.13
CA MET A 61 -9.84 -3.94 -6.36
C MET A 61 -8.65 -3.01 -6.19
N GLY A 62 -8.08 -2.58 -7.31
CA GLY A 62 -7.00 -1.60 -7.33
C GLY A 62 -7.45 -0.21 -7.76
N LEU A 63 -6.67 0.79 -7.39
CA LEU A 63 -6.68 2.13 -7.96
C LEU A 63 -5.26 2.49 -8.37
N ASP A 64 -5.06 2.92 -9.63
CA ASP A 64 -3.74 3.26 -10.16
C ASP A 64 -3.84 4.31 -11.27
N ALA A 65 -2.79 5.08 -11.48
CA ALA A 65 -2.75 6.16 -12.48
C ALA A 65 -2.54 5.67 -13.94
N ASP A 66 -2.37 4.38 -14.16
CA ASP A 66 -2.24 3.75 -15.47
C ASP A 66 -1.08 4.27 -16.35
N VAL A 67 0.03 4.60 -15.73
CA VAL A 67 1.19 5.16 -16.46
C VAL A 67 2.13 4.10 -17.04
N GLU A 68 2.09 2.88 -16.50
CA GLU A 68 2.97 1.80 -16.93
C GLU A 68 2.18 0.78 -17.79
N PRO A 69 2.49 0.64 -19.09
CA PRO A 69 1.77 -0.27 -19.97
C PRO A 69 1.68 -1.71 -19.49
N LEU A 70 2.73 -2.20 -18.81
CA LEU A 70 2.75 -3.55 -18.23
C LEU A 70 1.57 -3.79 -17.25
N TYR A 71 1.11 -2.76 -16.55
CA TYR A 71 0.00 -2.91 -15.60
C TYR A 71 -1.32 -3.19 -16.32
N ARG A 72 -1.54 -2.60 -17.51
CA ARG A 72 -2.72 -2.89 -18.36
C ARG A 72 -2.77 -4.33 -18.83
N GLU A 73 -1.60 -4.93 -19.05
CA GLU A 73 -1.48 -6.30 -19.53
C GLU A 73 -1.63 -7.32 -18.40
N THR A 74 -1.08 -7.02 -17.22
CA THR A 74 -1.08 -7.97 -16.10
C THR A 74 -2.38 -8.03 -15.32
N LEU A 75 -3.06 -6.92 -15.13
CA LEU A 75 -4.29 -6.85 -14.34
C LEU A 75 -5.41 -7.77 -14.87
N PRO A 76 -5.72 -7.81 -16.18
CA PRO A 76 -6.69 -8.75 -16.73
C PRO A 76 -6.27 -10.22 -16.54
N ILE A 77 -4.98 -10.54 -16.69
CA ILE A 77 -4.46 -11.90 -16.49
C ILE A 77 -4.66 -12.35 -15.04
N LEU A 78 -4.48 -11.46 -14.07
CA LEU A 78 -4.69 -11.72 -12.65
C LEU A 78 -6.16 -11.56 -12.23
N ASN A 79 -7.04 -11.18 -13.16
CA ASN A 79 -8.45 -10.88 -12.92
C ASN A 79 -8.66 -9.88 -11.77
N VAL A 80 -7.84 -8.82 -11.71
CA VAL A 80 -7.93 -7.78 -10.68
C VAL A 80 -8.62 -6.55 -11.27
N PRO A 81 -9.84 -6.21 -10.80
CA PRO A 81 -10.53 -4.99 -11.22
C PRO A 81 -9.75 -3.76 -10.75
N ARG A 82 -9.73 -2.71 -11.59
CA ARG A 82 -9.02 -1.47 -11.32
C ARG A 82 -9.82 -0.26 -11.74
N VAL A 83 -9.80 0.78 -10.92
CA VAL A 83 -10.17 2.14 -11.30
C VAL A 83 -8.90 2.90 -11.70
N VAL A 84 -8.96 3.56 -12.86
CA VAL A 84 -7.87 4.42 -13.32
C VAL A 84 -8.06 5.80 -12.72
N SER A 85 -7.19 6.17 -11.80
CA SER A 85 -7.18 7.49 -11.18
C SER A 85 -5.81 7.82 -10.59
N ARG A 86 -5.45 9.10 -10.63
CA ARG A 86 -4.22 9.61 -10.02
C ARG A 86 -4.49 10.08 -8.60
N ILE A 87 -3.67 9.64 -7.66
CA ILE A 87 -3.69 10.12 -6.27
C ILE A 87 -2.83 11.39 -6.20
N GLN A 88 -3.41 12.48 -5.72
CA GLN A 88 -2.78 13.81 -5.68
C GLN A 88 -2.99 14.46 -4.30
N ALA A 89 -2.05 15.36 -3.94
CA ALA A 89 -2.18 16.14 -2.71
C ALA A 89 -3.46 16.99 -2.73
N GLN A 90 -4.19 17.00 -1.62
CA GLN A 90 -5.41 17.80 -1.42
C GLN A 90 -6.55 17.54 -2.44
N VAL A 91 -6.49 16.42 -3.17
CA VAL A 91 -7.53 16.01 -4.12
C VAL A 91 -8.21 14.76 -3.60
N PRO A 92 -9.54 14.76 -3.40
CA PRO A 92 -10.27 13.58 -2.99
C PRO A 92 -10.11 12.45 -4.02
N LEU A 93 -10.07 11.21 -3.55
CA LEU A 93 -10.15 10.06 -4.44
C LEU A 93 -11.52 10.01 -5.14
N PRO A 94 -11.62 9.38 -6.34
CA PRO A 94 -12.91 9.18 -7.00
C PRO A 94 -13.86 8.41 -6.10
N ASP A 95 -15.16 8.62 -6.25
CA ASP A 95 -16.14 7.80 -5.56
C ASP A 95 -16.11 6.37 -6.11
N LEU A 96 -16.13 5.40 -5.21
CA LEU A 96 -16.08 3.97 -5.56
C LEU A 96 -17.39 3.25 -5.18
N ASP A 97 -18.42 3.99 -4.71
CA ASP A 97 -19.74 3.48 -4.30
C ASP A 97 -19.66 2.30 -3.29
N ARG A 98 -18.56 2.20 -2.54
CA ARG A 98 -18.34 1.15 -1.54
C ARG A 98 -17.30 1.53 -0.50
N LYS A 99 -17.34 0.79 0.61
CA LYS A 99 -16.34 0.85 1.67
C LYS A 99 -15.56 -0.46 1.76
N PHE A 100 -14.41 -0.40 2.42
CA PHE A 100 -13.43 -1.49 2.49
C PHE A 100 -13.04 -1.76 3.94
N ASP A 101 -12.68 -3.01 4.21
CA ASP A 101 -12.14 -3.43 5.50
C ASP A 101 -10.65 -3.12 5.61
N LEU A 102 -9.97 -3.06 4.45
CA LEU A 102 -8.58 -2.66 4.34
C LEU A 102 -8.39 -1.77 3.11
N VAL A 103 -7.88 -0.57 3.32
CA VAL A 103 -7.27 0.24 2.28
C VAL A 103 -5.76 0.10 2.44
N ALA A 104 -5.06 -0.38 1.42
CA ALA A 104 -3.62 -0.60 1.45
C ALA A 104 -2.93 0.25 0.38
N ALA A 105 -1.75 0.75 0.71
CA ALA A 105 -0.86 1.41 -0.22
C ALA A 105 0.55 0.84 -0.04
N THR A 106 0.97 -0.05 -0.95
CA THR A 106 2.19 -0.81 -0.78
C THR A 106 3.30 -0.30 -1.70
N ARG A 107 4.37 0.23 -1.11
CA ARG A 107 5.55 0.73 -1.84
C ARG A 107 5.24 1.80 -2.88
N VAL A 108 4.27 2.64 -2.59
CA VAL A 108 3.80 3.69 -3.49
C VAL A 108 4.70 4.91 -3.51
N CYS A 109 4.59 5.67 -4.60
CA CYS A 109 5.33 6.92 -4.82
C CYS A 109 4.39 8.10 -5.11
N PHE A 110 3.10 8.00 -4.86
CA PHE A 110 2.14 9.07 -5.16
C PHE A 110 2.31 10.34 -4.30
N HIS A 111 3.05 10.24 -3.21
CA HIS A 111 3.28 11.35 -2.28
C HIS A 111 4.27 12.42 -2.78
N PHE A 112 4.60 12.40 -4.05
CA PHE A 112 5.36 13.45 -4.71
C PHE A 112 4.42 14.29 -5.58
N LYS A 113 4.40 15.63 -5.40
CA LYS A 113 3.53 16.54 -6.16
C LYS A 113 3.87 16.54 -7.65
N GLY A 114 5.15 16.44 -7.98
CA GLY A 114 5.66 16.39 -9.35
C GLY A 114 5.68 14.99 -10.00
N TRP A 115 5.05 13.98 -9.35
CA TRP A 115 5.05 12.62 -9.91
C TRP A 115 4.64 12.57 -11.39
N PRO A 116 5.30 11.81 -12.27
CA PRO A 116 6.30 10.77 -11.98
C PRO A 116 7.73 11.29 -11.75
N GLN A 117 7.97 12.57 -11.81
CA GLN A 117 9.27 13.19 -11.54
C GLN A 117 9.40 13.42 -10.02
N HIS A 118 10.34 12.74 -9.41
CA HIS A 118 10.59 12.82 -7.96
C HIS A 118 11.67 13.89 -7.70
N LEU A 119 11.26 15.14 -7.58
CA LEU A 119 12.19 16.22 -7.27
C LEU A 119 12.31 16.39 -5.74
N PRO A 120 13.49 16.72 -5.23
CA PRO A 120 13.66 17.07 -3.83
C PRO A 120 12.72 18.25 -3.44
N GLY A 121 12.01 18.10 -2.34
CA GLY A 121 11.06 19.11 -1.86
C GLY A 121 9.64 18.99 -2.41
N ASP A 122 9.37 18.11 -3.37
CA ASP A 122 8.04 17.83 -3.90
C ASP A 122 7.23 16.84 -3.05
N GLU A 123 7.79 16.34 -1.96
CA GLU A 123 7.09 15.43 -1.06
C GLU A 123 5.87 16.10 -0.42
N TRP A 124 4.83 15.31 -0.18
CA TRP A 124 3.66 15.76 0.55
C TRP A 124 4.03 16.25 1.94
N ARG A 125 3.47 17.38 2.33
CA ARG A 125 3.58 17.95 3.67
C ARG A 125 2.55 17.32 4.60
N GLU A 126 2.66 17.62 5.88
CA GLU A 126 1.77 17.11 6.93
C GLU A 126 0.29 17.34 6.60
N ALA A 127 -0.08 18.54 6.11
CA ALA A 127 -1.46 18.86 5.73
C ALA A 127 -1.98 18.02 4.54
N ASP A 128 -1.10 17.64 3.61
CA ASP A 128 -1.46 16.78 2.48
C ASP A 128 -1.76 15.36 2.98
N TRP A 129 -0.99 14.85 3.94
CA TRP A 129 -1.20 13.56 4.57
C TRP A 129 -2.43 13.54 5.48
N GLU A 130 -2.66 14.61 6.24
CA GLU A 130 -3.86 14.76 7.07
C GLU A 130 -5.12 14.69 6.20
N PHE A 131 -5.17 15.45 5.11
CA PHE A 131 -6.26 15.40 4.16
C PHE A 131 -6.47 13.97 3.64
N PHE A 132 -5.41 13.33 3.14
CA PHE A 132 -5.47 11.99 2.56
C PHE A 132 -5.96 10.93 3.56
N VAL A 133 -5.41 10.91 4.77
CA VAL A 133 -5.81 9.95 5.81
C VAL A 133 -7.26 10.15 6.20
N ASN A 134 -7.72 11.41 6.32
CA ASN A 134 -9.11 11.73 6.67
C ASN A 134 -10.07 11.40 5.53
N ASP A 135 -9.72 11.66 4.26
CA ASP A 135 -10.52 11.26 3.10
C ASP A 135 -10.73 9.74 3.06
N ILE A 136 -9.65 8.97 3.23
CA ILE A 136 -9.74 7.50 3.29
C ILE A 136 -10.60 7.04 4.47
N ARG A 137 -10.39 7.60 5.65
CA ARG A 137 -11.09 7.19 6.87
C ARG A 137 -12.59 7.42 6.77
N THR A 138 -13.01 8.55 6.24
CA THR A 138 -14.42 8.93 6.19
C THR A 138 -15.19 8.28 5.05
N ARG A 139 -14.57 8.19 3.88
CA ARG A 139 -15.26 7.77 2.66
C ARG A 139 -15.07 6.31 2.33
N PHE A 140 -13.93 5.71 2.64
CA PHE A 140 -13.56 4.40 2.13
C PHE A 140 -13.44 3.31 3.19
N LEU A 141 -13.31 3.63 4.48
CA LEU A 141 -13.22 2.59 5.51
C LEU A 141 -14.61 2.20 6.06
N ASN A 142 -14.81 0.89 6.21
CA ASN A 142 -15.85 0.32 7.08
C ASN A 142 -15.58 0.73 8.55
N PRO A 143 -16.54 0.63 9.47
CA PRO A 143 -16.36 1.04 10.87
C PRO A 143 -15.13 0.43 11.56
N ASN A 144 -14.79 -0.83 11.25
CA ASN A 144 -13.61 -1.54 11.75
C ASN A 144 -12.47 -1.60 10.72
N GLY A 145 -12.58 -0.81 9.66
CA GLY A 145 -11.61 -0.78 8.56
C GLY A 145 -10.27 -0.16 8.95
N ARG A 146 -9.26 -0.48 8.17
CA ARG A 146 -7.87 -0.05 8.40
C ARG A 146 -7.25 0.55 7.14
N LEU A 147 -6.44 1.58 7.30
CA LEU A 147 -5.54 2.10 6.27
C LEU A 147 -4.11 1.65 6.58
N PHE A 148 -3.50 0.95 5.65
CA PHE A 148 -2.10 0.53 5.71
C PHE A 148 -1.27 1.26 4.66
N LEU A 149 -0.20 1.91 5.09
CA LEU A 149 0.77 2.57 4.22
C LEU A 149 2.13 1.92 4.40
N GLN A 150 2.77 1.53 3.30
CA GLN A 150 4.17 1.09 3.29
C GLN A 150 4.96 1.92 2.27
N PHE A 151 5.99 2.59 2.76
CA PHE A 151 6.83 3.46 1.97
C PHE A 151 8.06 2.75 1.43
N ASN A 152 8.55 3.21 0.29
CA ASN A 152 9.84 2.77 -0.22
C ASN A 152 10.97 3.32 0.67
N PRO A 153 12.09 2.60 0.81
CA PRO A 153 13.30 3.17 1.38
C PRO A 153 13.72 4.42 0.60
N ARG A 154 14.24 5.43 1.28
CA ARG A 154 14.89 6.57 0.61
C ARG A 154 16.17 6.09 -0.06
N ARG A 155 16.59 6.81 -1.12
CA ARG A 155 17.79 6.45 -1.87
C ARG A 155 19.09 6.60 -1.07
N ASP A 156 19.06 7.47 -0.04
CA ASP A 156 20.17 7.75 0.87
C ASP A 156 20.12 6.92 2.17
N ASP A 157 19.28 5.88 2.18
CA ASP A 157 19.01 5.03 3.35
C ASP A 157 18.49 5.78 4.59
N SER A 158 18.14 7.07 4.46
CA SER A 158 17.55 7.82 5.55
C SER A 158 16.15 7.30 5.90
N PRO A 159 15.68 7.47 7.16
CA PRO A 159 14.34 7.10 7.54
C PRO A 159 13.30 7.83 6.68
N PHE A 160 12.29 7.12 6.19
CA PHE A 160 11.21 7.76 5.45
C PHE A 160 10.51 8.84 6.27
N PHE A 161 10.25 8.55 7.54
CA PHE A 161 9.56 9.49 8.42
C PHE A 161 10.53 10.52 8.98
N THR A 162 10.38 11.77 8.53
CA THR A 162 10.95 12.93 9.25
C THR A 162 10.26 13.04 10.63
N PRO A 163 10.87 13.71 11.63
CA PRO A 163 10.21 13.93 12.91
C PRO A 163 8.82 14.55 12.77
N ALA A 164 8.66 15.59 11.95
CA ALA A 164 7.38 16.26 11.73
C ALA A 164 6.33 15.34 11.12
N LEU A 165 6.67 14.55 10.09
CA LEU A 165 5.76 13.59 9.49
C LEU A 165 5.40 12.45 10.46
N ARG A 166 6.35 12.03 11.28
CA ARG A 166 6.11 11.03 12.33
C ARG A 166 5.08 11.53 13.33
N ASP A 167 5.28 12.76 13.84
CA ASP A 167 4.38 13.39 14.80
C ASP A 167 2.99 13.59 14.19
N CYS A 168 2.90 14.04 12.94
CA CYS A 168 1.65 14.14 12.20
C CYS A 168 0.89 12.79 12.18
N PHE A 169 1.56 11.70 11.80
CA PHE A 169 0.92 10.40 11.73
C PHE A 169 0.48 9.85 13.10
N LEU A 170 1.28 10.12 14.15
CA LEU A 170 0.91 9.74 15.52
C LEU A 170 -0.30 10.56 16.01
N ASN A 171 -0.34 11.87 15.72
CA ASN A 171 -1.47 12.74 16.06
C ASN A 171 -2.75 12.36 15.33
N LEU A 172 -2.65 11.82 14.12
CA LEU A 172 -3.77 11.24 13.39
C LEU A 172 -4.21 9.86 13.94
N GLY A 173 -3.63 9.43 15.07
CA GLY A 173 -3.94 8.13 15.68
C GLY A 173 -3.30 6.97 14.91
N GLY A 174 -2.26 7.19 14.14
CA GLY A 174 -1.54 6.14 13.42
C GLY A 174 -0.53 5.42 14.31
N ARG A 175 -0.20 4.20 13.93
CA ARG A 175 0.91 3.42 14.49
C ARG A 175 2.01 3.26 13.46
N ILE A 176 3.23 3.60 13.81
CA ILE A 176 4.39 3.56 12.91
C ILE A 176 5.36 2.47 13.34
N VAL A 177 5.74 1.61 12.39
CA VAL A 177 6.80 0.60 12.57
C VAL A 177 7.70 0.61 11.34
N ARG A 178 8.94 1.04 11.49
CA ARG A 178 9.91 1.22 10.40
C ARG A 178 9.34 2.14 9.30
N SER A 179 9.20 1.64 8.06
CA SER A 179 8.61 2.35 6.91
C SER A 179 7.11 2.10 6.72
N LYS A 180 6.41 1.66 7.75
CA LYS A 180 4.99 1.31 7.69
C LYS A 180 4.19 2.17 8.66
N ALA A 181 2.99 2.56 8.24
CA ALA A 181 2.00 3.20 9.08
C ALA A 181 0.66 2.46 8.98
N LEU A 182 -0.06 2.37 10.09
CA LEU A 182 -1.38 1.74 10.18
C LEU A 182 -2.32 2.68 10.92
N PHE A 183 -3.49 2.92 10.33
CA PHE A 183 -4.55 3.71 10.92
C PHE A 183 -5.83 2.87 10.96
N ALA A 184 -6.64 3.02 12.00
CA ALA A 184 -7.99 2.46 12.05
C ALA A 184 -9.02 3.52 11.64
N ALA A 185 -10.20 3.07 11.24
CA ALA A 185 -11.37 3.94 11.06
C ALA A 185 -11.67 4.66 12.37
N ASN A 186 -11.66 3.93 13.49
CA ASN A 186 -11.66 4.49 14.84
C ASN A 186 -10.22 4.60 15.39
N PRO A 187 -9.66 5.80 15.61
CA PRO A 187 -8.27 5.95 16.08
C PRO A 187 -7.96 5.24 17.40
N ALA A 188 -8.97 5.01 18.26
CA ALA A 188 -8.79 4.29 19.52
C ALA A 188 -8.53 2.78 19.36
N GLU A 189 -8.75 2.23 18.18
CA GLU A 189 -8.74 0.78 17.91
C GLU A 189 -7.62 0.32 16.98
N VAL A 190 -6.52 1.06 16.85
CA VAL A 190 -5.43 0.71 15.94
C VAL A 190 -4.76 -0.61 16.34
N PRO A 191 -4.85 -1.66 15.52
CA PRO A 191 -4.29 -2.96 15.85
C PRO A 191 -2.76 -2.94 15.83
N GLN A 192 -2.15 -3.93 16.49
CA GLN A 192 -0.70 -4.08 16.46
C GLN A 192 -0.23 -4.77 15.17
N PHE A 193 0.92 -4.34 14.64
CA PHE A 193 1.64 -5.13 13.65
C PHE A 193 2.13 -6.45 14.28
N LYS A 194 2.17 -7.50 13.47
CA LYS A 194 2.82 -8.74 13.88
C LYS A 194 4.31 -8.47 14.16
N GLN A 195 4.74 -8.67 15.40
CA GLN A 195 6.16 -8.63 15.71
C GLN A 195 6.81 -9.91 15.16
N ARG A 196 7.61 -9.77 14.11
CA ARG A 196 8.48 -10.86 13.69
C ARG A 196 9.59 -10.97 14.71
N THR A 197 9.58 -12.05 15.52
CA THR A 197 10.76 -12.42 16.27
C THR A 197 11.90 -12.63 15.27
N SER A 198 12.96 -11.84 15.40
CA SER A 198 14.20 -12.06 14.64
C SER A 198 14.67 -13.47 14.96
N ARG A 199 14.53 -14.40 14.01
CA ARG A 199 15.27 -15.65 14.10
C ARG A 199 16.74 -15.25 13.98
N ASN A 200 17.44 -15.26 15.11
CA ASN A 200 18.88 -15.25 15.14
C ASN A 200 19.32 -16.45 14.29
N SER A 201 19.80 -16.18 13.10
CA SER A 201 20.60 -17.14 12.35
C SER A 201 21.98 -17.15 12.99
N SER A 202 22.09 -17.80 14.16
CA SER A 202 23.38 -18.34 14.60
C SER A 202 23.76 -19.44 13.62
N ARG A 203 24.38 -19.03 12.51
CA ARG A 203 25.20 -19.97 11.74
C ARG A 203 26.38 -20.29 12.65
N GLY A 204 26.26 -21.39 13.39
CA GLY A 204 27.40 -22.11 13.96
C GLY A 204 28.29 -22.57 12.81
N CYS A 205 29.54 -22.53 13.05
CA CYS A 205 30.68 -22.93 12.22
C CYS A 205 30.53 -24.29 11.55
#